data_a976faf052021f31511b3e78bfa2dcd2
#
_entry.id   a976faf052021f31511b3e78bfa2dcd2
#
_cell.length_a   1.000
_cell.length_b   1.000
_cell.length_c   1.000
_cell.angle_alpha   90.00
_cell.angle_beta   90.00
_cell.angle_gamma   90.00
#
_symmetry.space_group_name_H-M   'P 1'
#
loop_
_entity.id
_entity.type
_entity.pdbx_description
1 polymer ?
#
loop_
_entity_poly.entity_id
_entity_poly.type
_entity_poly.pdbx_seq_one_letter_code
_entity_poly.pdbx_strand_id
1 'polypeptide(L)'
;MDAIRRIDYSELVDVPKLQALMESFSEVLGLPNAVMNIDGKIIASAGWQSACTNFHRVNPETCARCLQSDTSLAESMTRGARYAIYRCLNGLIDAAAPIMVEGQHVANVFAGQFLTEAPDLEFFRKQARQFGFDETDYVAAISKIPVMP
;
A
#
# COMPACT_ATOMS: atom_id res chain seq x y z
N MET A 1 34.79 -14.50 -6.98
CA MET A 1 33.37 -14.13 -7.18
C MET A 1 33.10 -12.89 -6.37
N ASP A 2 33.00 -11.76 -7.02
CA ASP A 2 32.56 -10.54 -6.33
C ASP A 2 31.11 -10.75 -5.92
N ALA A 3 30.86 -10.73 -4.61
CA ALA A 3 29.50 -10.72 -4.10
C ALA A 3 28.80 -9.50 -4.73
N ILE A 4 27.75 -9.73 -5.49
CA ILE A 4 26.92 -8.66 -6.05
C ILE A 4 26.48 -7.82 -4.85
N ARG A 5 27.02 -6.60 -4.76
CA ARG A 5 26.69 -5.70 -3.67
C ARG A 5 25.19 -5.40 -3.74
N ARG A 6 24.47 -5.75 -2.69
CA ARG A 6 23.05 -5.44 -2.57
C ARG A 6 22.88 -3.91 -2.56
N ILE A 7 22.10 -3.41 -3.50
CA ILE A 7 21.82 -1.98 -3.61
C ILE A 7 20.75 -1.62 -2.58
N ASP A 8 21.06 -0.69 -1.70
CA ASP A 8 20.06 -0.07 -0.83
C ASP A 8 19.47 1.15 -1.54
N TYR A 9 18.19 1.07 -1.89
CA TYR A 9 17.51 2.13 -2.61
C TYR A 9 17.51 3.46 -1.84
N SER A 10 17.45 3.43 -0.52
CA SER A 10 17.47 4.63 0.31
C SER A 10 18.79 5.40 0.22
N GLU A 11 19.88 4.73 -0.16
CA GLU A 11 21.19 5.37 -0.39
C GLU A 11 21.30 6.00 -1.79
N LEU A 12 20.45 5.61 -2.73
CA LEU A 12 20.47 6.08 -4.11
C LEU A 12 19.62 7.32 -4.36
N VAL A 13 18.67 7.60 -3.49
CA VAL A 13 17.70 8.67 -3.68
C VAL A 13 17.82 9.72 -2.58
N ASP A 14 17.50 10.95 -2.92
CA ASP A 14 17.25 12.00 -1.95
C ASP A 14 15.88 11.76 -1.32
N VAL A 15 15.84 11.11 -0.17
CA VAL A 15 14.59 10.70 0.50
C VAL A 15 13.66 11.89 0.78
N PRO A 16 14.13 13.06 1.27
CA PRO A 16 13.27 14.23 1.43
C PRO A 16 12.62 14.69 0.13
N LYS A 17 13.32 14.66 -1.00
CA LYS A 17 12.76 15.02 -2.31
C LYS A 17 11.77 13.97 -2.80
N LEU A 18 12.05 12.69 -2.59
CA LEU A 18 11.12 11.61 -2.90
C LEU A 18 9.84 11.77 -2.08
N GLN A 19 9.94 12.05 -0.78
CA GLN A 19 8.79 12.30 0.09
C GLN A 19 7.93 13.46 -0.43
N ALA A 20 8.55 14.59 -0.78
CA ALA A 20 7.83 15.75 -1.34
C ALA A 20 7.15 15.41 -2.68
N LEU A 21 7.77 14.60 -3.52
CA LEU A 21 7.18 14.12 -4.77
C LEU A 21 5.96 13.24 -4.51
N MET A 22 6.05 12.32 -3.55
CA MET A 22 4.96 11.42 -3.18
C MET A 22 3.76 12.21 -2.62
N GLU A 23 4.01 13.23 -1.80
CA GLU A 23 2.98 14.14 -1.29
C GLU A 23 2.27 14.89 -2.43
N SER A 24 3.04 15.42 -3.39
CA SER A 24 2.47 16.09 -4.57
C SER A 24 1.62 15.15 -5.42
N PHE A 25 2.06 13.93 -5.64
CA PHE A 25 1.26 12.93 -6.34
C PHE A 25 -0.04 12.61 -5.62
N SER A 26 0.00 12.47 -4.30
CA SER A 26 -1.19 12.23 -3.49
C SER A 26 -2.19 13.38 -3.61
N GLU A 27 -1.72 14.62 -3.57
CA GLU A 27 -2.58 15.81 -3.73
C GLU A 27 -3.23 15.87 -5.11
N VAL A 28 -2.46 15.60 -6.17
CA VAL A 28 -2.95 15.72 -7.56
C VAL A 28 -3.89 14.59 -7.93
N LEU A 29 -3.54 13.35 -7.57
CA LEU A 29 -4.28 12.16 -7.99
C LEU A 29 -5.35 11.72 -6.97
N GLY A 30 -5.28 12.23 -5.75
CA GLY A 30 -6.18 11.79 -4.66
C GLY A 30 -5.92 10.34 -4.21
N LEU A 31 -4.75 9.79 -4.53
CA LEU A 31 -4.39 8.41 -4.19
C LEU A 31 -3.31 8.36 -3.11
N PRO A 32 -3.45 7.47 -2.13
CA PRO A 32 -2.35 7.10 -1.26
C PRO A 32 -1.23 6.45 -2.07
N ASN A 33 0.00 6.64 -1.65
CA ASN A 33 1.15 6.02 -2.29
C ASN A 33 2.27 5.75 -1.28
N ALA A 34 3.15 4.83 -1.62
CA ALA A 34 4.31 4.50 -0.82
C ALA A 34 5.43 3.94 -1.70
N VAL A 35 6.67 4.15 -1.26
CA VAL A 35 7.83 3.42 -1.77
C VAL A 35 8.40 2.61 -0.62
N MET A 36 8.56 1.32 -0.84
CA MET A 36 9.11 0.37 0.13
C MET A 36 10.33 -0.32 -0.47
N ASN A 37 11.36 -0.53 0.33
CA ASN A 37 12.47 -1.38 -0.10
C ASN A 37 12.04 -2.85 -0.14
N ILE A 38 12.89 -3.71 -0.66
CA ILE A 38 12.58 -5.16 -0.80
C ILE A 38 12.44 -5.90 0.54
N ASP A 39 12.88 -5.28 1.65
CA ASP A 39 12.69 -5.83 3.00
C ASP A 39 11.37 -5.39 3.64
N GLY A 40 10.56 -4.60 2.93
CA GLY A 40 9.28 -4.11 3.42
C GLY A 40 9.36 -2.84 4.26
N LYS A 41 10.52 -2.18 4.32
CA LYS A 41 10.67 -0.89 5.00
C LYS A 41 10.12 0.23 4.13
N ILE A 42 9.22 1.04 4.68
CA ILE A 42 8.70 2.24 4.01
C ILE A 42 9.81 3.30 3.97
N ILE A 43 10.12 3.79 2.76
CA ILE A 43 11.11 4.83 2.50
C ILE A 43 10.42 6.20 2.40
N ALA A 44 9.29 6.25 1.71
CA ALA A 44 8.47 7.44 1.58
C ALA A 44 7.00 7.03 1.42
N SER A 45 6.09 7.85 1.91
CA SER A 45 4.65 7.59 1.77
C SER A 45 3.84 8.87 1.91
N ALA A 46 2.66 8.90 1.30
CA ALA A 46 1.75 10.03 1.39
C ALA A 46 0.29 9.60 1.23
N GLY A 47 -0.62 10.37 1.81
CA GLY A 47 -2.06 10.25 1.61
C GLY A 47 -2.71 9.02 2.20
N TRP A 48 -2.08 8.34 3.15
CA TRP A 48 -2.63 7.12 3.76
C TRP A 48 -4.00 7.36 4.36
N GLN A 49 -4.93 6.46 4.05
CA GLN A 49 -6.32 6.55 4.44
C GLN A 49 -6.55 6.11 5.89
N SER A 50 -7.46 6.78 6.58
CA SER A 50 -7.81 6.48 7.98
C SER A 50 -8.34 5.06 8.17
N ALA A 51 -9.01 4.47 7.18
CA ALA A 51 -9.42 3.07 7.21
C ALA A 51 -8.24 2.13 7.43
N CYS A 52 -7.10 2.42 6.82
CA CYS A 52 -5.88 1.62 7.00
C CYS A 52 -5.13 2.00 8.29
N THR A 53 -4.87 3.27 8.52
CA THR A 53 -4.03 3.73 9.65
C THR A 53 -4.72 3.62 11.01
N ASN A 54 -6.03 3.84 11.07
CA ASN A 54 -6.78 3.88 12.34
C ASN A 54 -7.58 2.60 12.64
N PHE A 55 -7.75 1.72 11.66
CA PHE A 55 -8.53 0.49 11.81
C PHE A 55 -7.73 -0.76 11.42
N HIS A 56 -7.43 -0.95 10.13
CA HIS A 56 -6.84 -2.19 9.65
C HIS A 56 -5.46 -2.47 10.25
N ARG A 57 -4.61 -1.46 10.37
CA ARG A 57 -3.23 -1.63 10.88
C ARG A 57 -3.10 -1.57 12.39
N VAL A 58 -4.13 -1.13 13.09
CA VAL A 58 -4.15 -1.07 14.57
C VAL A 58 -4.65 -2.38 15.20
N ASN A 59 -5.54 -3.08 14.52
CA ASN A 59 -6.05 -4.37 14.97
C ASN A 59 -5.09 -5.49 14.55
N PRO A 60 -4.65 -6.38 15.45
CA PRO A 60 -3.67 -7.42 15.13
C PRO A 60 -4.10 -8.36 14.00
N GLU A 61 -5.36 -8.75 13.94
CA GLU A 61 -5.87 -9.69 12.94
C GLU A 61 -5.95 -9.04 11.55
N THR A 62 -6.49 -7.83 11.47
CA THR A 62 -6.54 -7.11 10.18
C THR A 62 -5.18 -6.61 9.74
N CYS A 63 -4.29 -6.28 10.67
CA CYS A 63 -2.89 -5.96 10.37
C CYS A 63 -2.15 -7.15 9.76
N ALA A 64 -2.36 -8.35 10.27
CA ALA A 64 -1.82 -9.58 9.69
C ALA A 64 -2.27 -9.76 8.23
N ARG A 65 -3.53 -9.45 7.92
CA ARG A 65 -4.05 -9.46 6.53
C ARG A 65 -3.37 -8.41 5.66
N CYS A 66 -3.10 -7.20 6.18
CA CYS A 66 -2.34 -6.18 5.46
C CYS A 66 -0.94 -6.68 5.09
N LEU A 67 -0.22 -7.24 6.05
CA LEU A 67 1.13 -7.77 5.84
C LEU A 67 1.14 -8.92 4.83
N GLN A 68 0.16 -9.82 4.89
CA GLN A 68 0.03 -10.92 3.93
C GLN A 68 -0.23 -10.39 2.52
N SER A 69 -1.06 -9.37 2.36
CA SER A 69 -1.35 -8.73 1.09
C SER A 69 -0.12 -8.03 0.51
N ASP A 70 0.58 -7.27 1.32
CA ASP A 70 1.81 -6.57 0.92
C ASP A 70 2.90 -7.58 0.49
N THR A 71 3.03 -8.69 1.20
CA THR A 71 3.97 -9.77 0.88
C THR A 71 3.63 -10.42 -0.47
N SER A 72 2.36 -10.73 -0.71
CA SER A 72 1.90 -11.32 -1.98
C SER A 72 2.19 -10.41 -3.17
N LEU A 73 1.99 -9.11 -3.03
CA LEU A 73 2.34 -8.12 -4.05
C LEU A 73 3.85 -8.08 -4.30
N ALA A 74 4.65 -8.01 -3.24
CA ALA A 74 6.11 -8.00 -3.34
C ALA A 74 6.65 -9.26 -4.03
N GLU A 75 6.10 -10.44 -3.73
CA GLU A 75 6.45 -11.69 -4.39
C GLU A 75 6.14 -11.68 -5.89
N SER A 76 5.00 -11.12 -6.29
CA SER A 76 4.64 -10.96 -7.70
C SER A 76 5.67 -10.09 -8.43
N MET A 77 6.15 -9.02 -7.81
CA MET A 77 7.19 -8.15 -8.37
C MET A 77 8.54 -8.89 -8.49
N THR A 78 8.92 -9.65 -7.49
CA THR A 78 10.16 -10.45 -7.48
C THR A 78 10.18 -11.50 -8.59
N ARG A 79 9.02 -12.03 -8.98
CA ARG A 79 8.87 -12.97 -10.10
C ARG A 79 8.89 -12.32 -11.49
N GLY A 80 9.16 -11.01 -11.57
CA GLY A 80 9.31 -10.29 -12.81
C GLY A 80 8.05 -9.65 -13.36
N ALA A 81 6.98 -9.53 -12.57
CA ALA A 81 5.80 -8.77 -12.97
C ALA A 81 6.16 -7.29 -13.16
N ARG A 82 5.63 -6.68 -14.24
CA ARG A 82 5.83 -5.25 -14.52
C ARG A 82 5.01 -4.37 -13.61
N TYR A 83 3.86 -4.84 -13.19
CA TYR A 83 2.97 -4.28 -12.20
C TYR A 83 2.03 -5.37 -11.69
N ALA A 84 1.40 -5.13 -10.56
CA ALA A 84 0.32 -5.96 -10.05
C ALA A 84 -0.79 -5.07 -9.48
N ILE A 85 -2.04 -5.50 -9.67
CA ILE A 85 -3.21 -4.92 -9.02
C ILE A 85 -3.83 -6.02 -8.19
N TYR A 86 -4.12 -5.74 -6.94
CA TYR A 86 -4.51 -6.76 -5.98
C TYR A 86 -5.57 -6.22 -5.02
N ARG A 87 -6.59 -7.03 -4.74
CA ARG A 87 -7.53 -6.72 -3.66
C ARG A 87 -6.94 -7.23 -2.36
N CYS A 88 -6.64 -6.32 -1.42
CA CYS A 88 -6.12 -6.72 -0.12
C CYS A 88 -7.18 -7.54 0.65
N LEU A 89 -6.71 -8.33 1.61
CA LEU A 89 -7.60 -9.21 2.39
C LEU A 89 -8.62 -8.44 3.25
N ASN A 90 -8.43 -7.14 3.44
CA ASN A 90 -9.36 -6.27 4.13
C ASN A 90 -10.37 -5.57 3.19
N GLY A 91 -10.37 -5.87 1.89
CA GLY A 91 -11.39 -5.48 0.93
C GLY A 91 -11.07 -4.25 0.09
N LEU A 92 -9.87 -3.70 0.17
CA LEU A 92 -9.43 -2.55 -0.61
C LEU A 92 -8.49 -2.99 -1.75
N ILE A 93 -8.26 -2.12 -2.73
CA ILE A 93 -7.40 -2.42 -3.87
C ILE A 93 -6.08 -1.70 -3.74
N ASP A 94 -5.01 -2.43 -3.97
CA ASP A 94 -3.64 -1.94 -4.09
C ASP A 94 -3.10 -2.20 -5.49
N ALA A 95 -2.24 -1.31 -5.96
CA ALA A 95 -1.41 -1.51 -7.14
C ALA A 95 0.06 -1.32 -6.78
N ALA A 96 0.92 -2.08 -7.40
CA ALA A 96 2.36 -1.99 -7.17
C ALA A 96 3.14 -2.18 -8.46
N ALA A 97 4.31 -1.56 -8.53
CA ALA A 97 5.28 -1.76 -9.60
C ALA A 97 6.70 -1.84 -9.01
N PRO A 98 7.59 -2.67 -9.59
CA PRO A 98 8.95 -2.79 -9.11
C PRO A 98 9.79 -1.58 -9.54
N ILE A 99 10.73 -1.20 -8.68
CA ILE A 99 11.80 -0.27 -9.02
C ILE A 99 13.06 -1.09 -9.28
N MET A 100 13.58 -0.97 -10.49
CA MET A 100 14.75 -1.70 -10.95
C MET A 100 15.93 -0.74 -11.14
N VAL A 101 17.10 -1.11 -10.65
CA VAL A 101 18.35 -0.37 -10.85
C VAL A 101 19.40 -1.36 -11.35
N GLU A 102 19.93 -1.10 -12.54
CA GLU A 102 20.96 -1.97 -13.17
C GLU A 102 20.56 -3.47 -13.20
N GLY A 103 19.29 -3.74 -13.48
CA GLY A 103 18.75 -5.10 -13.51
C GLY A 103 18.46 -5.72 -12.14
N GLN A 104 18.68 -4.99 -11.06
CA GLN A 104 18.35 -5.45 -9.71
C GLN A 104 17.01 -4.86 -9.24
N HIS A 105 16.16 -5.70 -8.66
CA HIS A 105 14.94 -5.26 -7.98
C HIS A 105 15.31 -4.69 -6.60
N VAL A 106 15.14 -3.39 -6.40
CA VAL A 106 15.62 -2.68 -5.21
C VAL A 106 14.51 -2.12 -4.32
N ALA A 107 13.33 -1.88 -4.89
CA ALA A 107 12.19 -1.34 -4.17
C ALA A 107 10.90 -1.62 -4.94
N ASN A 108 9.77 -1.28 -4.33
CA ASN A 108 8.46 -1.27 -4.96
C ASN A 108 7.77 0.07 -4.70
N VAL A 109 7.07 0.57 -5.70
CA VAL A 109 6.15 1.69 -5.54
C VAL A 109 4.73 1.15 -5.46
N PHE A 110 3.98 1.61 -4.47
CA PHE A 110 2.58 1.25 -4.24
C PHE A 110 1.70 2.47 -4.50
N ALA A 111 0.57 2.25 -5.15
CA ALA A 111 -0.53 3.19 -5.24
C ALA A 111 -1.79 2.52 -4.68
N GLY A 112 -2.38 3.11 -3.69
CA GLY A 112 -3.53 2.55 -2.98
C GLY A 112 -3.53 3.01 -1.52
N GLN A 113 -4.62 2.81 -0.86
CA GLN A 113 -5.76 1.96 -1.29
C GLN A 113 -6.80 2.78 -2.04
N PHE A 114 -7.49 2.12 -2.93
CA PHE A 114 -8.61 2.67 -3.69
C PHE A 114 -9.68 1.59 -3.93
N LEU A 115 -10.79 1.98 -4.52
CA LEU A 115 -11.85 1.09 -5.00
C LEU A 115 -12.11 1.38 -6.48
N THR A 116 -12.62 0.42 -7.21
CA THR A 116 -13.03 0.58 -8.62
C THR A 116 -14.51 0.84 -8.79
N GLU A 117 -15.26 0.68 -7.71
CA GLU A 117 -16.70 0.92 -7.63
C GLU A 117 -17.08 1.39 -6.23
N ALA A 118 -18.30 1.85 -6.04
CA ALA A 118 -18.78 2.24 -4.73
C ALA A 118 -18.62 1.10 -3.71
N PRO A 119 -18.22 1.39 -2.46
CA PRO A 119 -17.98 0.35 -1.47
C PRO A 119 -19.26 -0.41 -1.14
N ASP A 120 -19.14 -1.73 -0.99
CA ASP A 120 -20.18 -2.56 -0.37
C ASP A 120 -20.17 -2.32 1.14
N LEU A 121 -20.99 -1.39 1.58
CA LEU A 121 -21.04 -0.99 2.99
C LEU A 121 -21.48 -2.12 3.91
N GLU A 122 -22.27 -3.07 3.44
CA GLU A 122 -22.67 -4.21 4.27
C GLU A 122 -21.49 -5.15 4.54
N PHE A 123 -20.63 -5.36 3.54
CA PHE A 123 -19.37 -6.09 3.73
C PHE A 123 -18.52 -5.44 4.83
N PHE A 124 -18.33 -4.12 4.77
CA PHE A 124 -17.51 -3.41 5.75
C PHE A 124 -18.18 -3.31 7.13
N ARG A 125 -19.50 -3.24 7.21
CA ARG A 125 -20.23 -3.33 8.49
C ARG A 125 -20.01 -4.68 9.17
N LYS A 126 -20.10 -5.78 8.41
CA LYS A 126 -19.79 -7.12 8.92
C LYS A 126 -18.35 -7.21 9.40
N GLN A 127 -17.42 -6.65 8.64
CA GLN A 127 -16.00 -6.61 9.03
C GLN A 127 -15.79 -5.81 10.32
N ALA A 128 -16.47 -4.69 10.49
CA ALA A 128 -16.43 -3.91 11.73
C ALA A 128 -16.88 -4.73 12.93
N ARG A 129 -17.98 -5.45 12.81
CA ARG A 129 -18.51 -6.33 13.88
C ARG A 129 -17.55 -7.49 14.17
N GLN A 130 -16.97 -8.08 13.14
CA GLN A 130 -16.03 -9.20 13.28
C GLN A 130 -14.77 -8.81 14.06
N PHE A 131 -14.24 -7.63 13.84
CA PHE A 131 -12.97 -7.18 14.42
C PHE A 131 -13.13 -6.16 15.54
N GLY A 132 -14.36 -5.84 15.95
CA GLY A 132 -14.64 -4.94 17.05
C GLY A 132 -14.37 -3.47 16.77
N PHE A 133 -14.45 -3.04 15.52
CA PHE A 133 -14.39 -1.62 15.15
C PHE A 133 -15.72 -0.91 15.46
N ASP A 134 -15.65 0.38 15.80
CA ASP A 134 -16.83 1.20 15.80
C ASP A 134 -17.41 1.26 14.38
N GLU A 135 -18.63 0.74 14.21
CA GLU A 135 -19.24 0.57 12.88
C GLU A 135 -19.44 1.89 12.15
N THR A 136 -19.90 2.91 12.87
CA THR A 136 -20.17 4.24 12.28
C THR A 136 -18.88 4.91 11.82
N ASP A 137 -17.86 4.93 12.66
CA ASP A 137 -16.56 5.53 12.36
C ASP A 137 -15.84 4.77 11.26
N TYR A 138 -15.90 3.44 11.26
CA TYR A 138 -15.27 2.62 10.25
C TYR A 138 -15.92 2.79 8.87
N VAL A 139 -17.24 2.77 8.79
CA VAL A 139 -17.97 3.01 7.53
C VAL A 139 -17.71 4.42 7.01
N ALA A 140 -17.62 5.43 7.89
CA ALA A 140 -17.25 6.77 7.50
C ALA A 140 -15.84 6.83 6.90
N ALA A 141 -14.88 6.11 7.48
CA ALA A 141 -13.51 6.00 6.95
C ALA A 141 -13.48 5.29 5.59
N ILE A 142 -14.21 4.20 5.43
CA ILE A 142 -14.35 3.47 4.15
C ILE A 142 -14.96 4.36 3.07
N SER A 143 -15.94 5.18 3.42
CA SER A 143 -16.62 6.11 2.48
C SER A 143 -15.70 7.21 1.95
N LYS A 144 -14.56 7.46 2.61
CA LYS A 144 -13.53 8.40 2.14
C LYS A 144 -12.51 7.78 1.19
N ILE A 145 -12.51 6.47 1.02
CA ILE A 145 -11.58 5.79 0.10
C ILE A 145 -11.90 6.24 -1.34
N PRO A 146 -10.89 6.67 -2.12
CA PRO A 146 -11.13 7.10 -3.49
C PRO A 146 -11.64 5.96 -4.37
N VAL A 147 -12.58 6.28 -5.24
CA VAL A 147 -13.12 5.34 -6.24
C VAL A 147 -12.52 5.72 -7.59
N MET A 148 -11.78 4.79 -8.18
CA MET A 148 -11.10 4.94 -9.48
C MET A 148 -11.73 3.94 -10.46
N PRO A 149 -12.68 4.38 -11.30
CA PRO A 149 -13.35 3.49 -12.25
C PRO A 149 -12.43 2.93 -13.34
#